data_79c168b519b56617e4606adfca84894d
#
_entry.id   79c168b519b56617e4606adfca84894d
#
_cell.length_a   1.000
_cell.length_b   1.000
_cell.length_c   1.000
_cell.angle_alpha   90.00
_cell.angle_beta   90.00
_cell.angle_gamma   90.00
#
_symmetry.space_group_name_H-M   'P 1'
#
loop_
_entity.id
_entity.type
_entity.pdbx_description
1 polymer ?
#
loop_
_entity_poly.entity_id
_entity_poly.type
_entity_poly.pdbx_seq_one_letter_code
_entity_poly.pdbx_strand_id
1 'polypeptide(L)'
;MMHVTWDSGLVIASVFIAFLASFSALDTVARVTDSRGMKALLWLTGGGAAMGIGIWSMHFIGMMAMHFNMPMRYNPSETVFSIVVAVLGSIIALWAVFRHNQFTLTNLLLGSIILGTSVVAMHYTGMAGLRINQPIIWHKTPVIISIVIAYSASAVALWLAFRLRNNDAGVLNRRFIAALVMGAAIAGMHYTGMYAAHFDTTMQVLPGGLGSQRLTIWVFMFTLVILGSNLFGAMIESQLRVSRMASKLKQTNEELRQMALHDPLTNLANRTLFEDKLNDYIQRAK
;
A
#
# COMPACT_ATOMS: atom_id res chain seq x y z
N MET A 1 33.17 8.34 17.73
CA MET A 1 31.94 8.03 17.01
C MET A 1 32.30 7.91 15.54
N MET A 2 31.81 6.86 14.87
CA MET A 2 32.04 6.67 13.45
C MET A 2 31.30 7.78 12.68
N HIS A 3 31.94 8.43 11.71
CA HIS A 3 31.31 9.43 10.87
C HIS A 3 30.38 8.71 9.87
N VAL A 4 29.08 8.88 10.02
CA VAL A 4 28.07 8.32 9.14
C VAL A 4 27.60 9.43 8.19
N THR A 5 27.63 9.18 6.89
CA THR A 5 27.05 10.06 5.88
C THR A 5 25.79 9.42 5.28
N TRP A 6 24.90 10.24 4.76
CA TRP A 6 23.63 9.78 4.20
C TRP A 6 23.56 10.06 2.71
N ASP A 7 23.24 9.06 1.91
CA ASP A 7 22.91 9.23 0.49
C ASP A 7 21.50 9.79 0.35
N SER A 8 21.40 11.04 -0.05
CA SER A 8 20.11 11.74 -0.22
C SER A 8 19.20 11.06 -1.26
N GLY A 9 19.77 10.46 -2.31
CA GLY A 9 19.01 9.76 -3.34
C GLY A 9 18.31 8.53 -2.77
N LEU A 10 19.04 7.71 -2.00
CA LEU A 10 18.46 6.52 -1.34
C LEU A 10 17.47 6.91 -0.23
N VAL A 11 17.70 8.00 0.50
CA VAL A 11 16.72 8.54 1.46
C VAL A 11 15.41 8.89 0.76
N ILE A 12 15.47 9.67 -0.33
CA ILE A 12 14.29 10.06 -1.12
C ILE A 12 13.61 8.80 -1.68
N ALA A 13 14.36 7.86 -2.23
CA ALA A 13 13.82 6.59 -2.76
C ALA A 13 13.09 5.80 -1.68
N SER A 14 13.65 5.69 -0.46
CA SER A 14 13.00 4.99 0.65
C SER A 14 11.67 5.62 1.05
N VAL A 15 11.62 6.96 1.17
CA VAL A 15 10.39 7.71 1.49
C VAL A 15 9.36 7.56 0.38
N PHE A 16 9.78 7.59 -0.88
CA PHE A 16 8.89 7.39 -2.02
C PHE A 16 8.28 5.98 -2.05
N ILE A 17 9.06 4.95 -1.73
CA ILE A 17 8.55 3.58 -1.60
C ILE A 17 7.55 3.47 -0.45
N ALA A 18 7.81 4.10 0.70
CA ALA A 18 6.86 4.15 1.80
C ALA A 18 5.53 4.80 1.39
N PHE A 19 5.58 5.89 0.61
CA PHE A 19 4.40 6.53 0.03
C PHE A 19 3.65 5.58 -0.91
N LEU A 20 4.33 4.95 -1.87
CA LEU A 20 3.71 4.02 -2.82
C LEU A 20 3.05 2.82 -2.12
N ALA A 21 3.71 2.24 -1.11
CA ALA A 21 3.16 1.14 -0.32
C ALA A 21 1.91 1.57 0.44
N SER A 22 1.94 2.76 1.05
CA SER A 22 0.79 3.34 1.75
C SER A 22 -0.38 3.61 0.81
N PHE A 23 -0.12 4.16 -0.37
CA PHE A 23 -1.15 4.41 -1.38
C PHE A 23 -1.76 3.10 -1.88
N SER A 24 -0.93 2.10 -2.20
CA SER A 24 -1.38 0.78 -2.62
C SER A 24 -2.24 0.10 -1.55
N ALA A 25 -1.87 0.19 -0.29
CA ALA A 25 -2.66 -0.35 0.82
C ALA A 25 -4.04 0.32 0.92
N LEU A 26 -4.11 1.67 0.87
CA LEU A 26 -5.36 2.41 0.91
C LEU A 26 -6.28 2.11 -0.29
N ASP A 27 -5.73 1.97 -1.49
CA ASP A 27 -6.51 1.62 -2.68
C ASP A 27 -7.03 0.19 -2.62
N THR A 28 -6.21 -0.74 -2.14
CA THR A 28 -6.59 -2.16 -2.02
C THR A 28 -7.71 -2.37 -1.01
N VAL A 29 -7.70 -1.64 0.11
CA VAL A 29 -8.76 -1.73 1.13
C VAL A 29 -10.15 -1.42 0.57
N ALA A 30 -10.27 -0.43 -0.33
CA ALA A 30 -11.55 -0.15 -1.00
C ALA A 30 -12.03 -1.35 -1.82
N ARG A 31 -11.11 -2.06 -2.47
CA ARG A 31 -11.42 -3.25 -3.26
C ARG A 31 -11.84 -4.43 -2.39
N VAL A 32 -11.24 -4.58 -1.21
CA VAL A 32 -11.68 -5.57 -0.19
C VAL A 32 -13.13 -5.30 0.18
N THR A 33 -13.49 -4.06 0.45
CA THR A 33 -14.85 -3.66 0.87
C THR A 33 -15.89 -3.89 -0.24
N ASP A 34 -15.52 -3.66 -1.50
CA ASP A 34 -16.39 -3.86 -2.68
C ASP A 34 -16.46 -5.33 -3.14
N SER A 35 -15.68 -6.24 -2.55
CA SER A 35 -15.56 -7.64 -2.96
C SER A 35 -16.16 -8.59 -1.90
N ARG A 36 -16.43 -9.84 -2.30
CA ARG A 36 -16.92 -10.90 -1.40
C ARG A 36 -16.16 -12.20 -1.63
N GLY A 37 -16.15 -13.08 -0.61
CA GLY A 37 -15.56 -14.41 -0.69
C GLY A 37 -14.08 -14.40 -1.06
N MET A 38 -13.66 -15.30 -1.94
CA MET A 38 -12.26 -15.46 -2.36
C MET A 38 -11.65 -14.18 -2.93
N LYS A 39 -12.44 -13.37 -3.65
CA LYS A 39 -11.95 -12.10 -4.22
C LYS A 39 -11.56 -11.10 -3.15
N ALA A 40 -12.35 -10.97 -2.08
CA ALA A 40 -12.02 -10.12 -0.94
C ALA A 40 -10.75 -10.60 -0.22
N LEU A 41 -10.60 -11.92 -0.07
CA LEU A 41 -9.41 -12.52 0.52
C LEU A 41 -8.15 -12.25 -0.33
N LEU A 42 -8.23 -12.39 -1.65
CA LEU A 42 -7.11 -12.09 -2.55
C LEU A 42 -6.69 -10.62 -2.49
N TRP A 43 -7.64 -9.68 -2.45
CA TRP A 43 -7.32 -8.26 -2.28
C TRP A 43 -6.72 -7.98 -0.90
N LEU A 44 -7.25 -8.58 0.15
CA LEU A 44 -6.74 -8.39 1.52
C LEU A 44 -5.31 -8.92 1.66
N THR A 45 -5.05 -10.14 1.19
CA THR A 45 -3.71 -10.75 1.27
C THR A 45 -2.72 -10.03 0.34
N GLY A 46 -3.12 -9.68 -0.89
CA GLY A 46 -2.31 -8.93 -1.83
C GLY A 46 -1.96 -7.53 -1.32
N GLY A 47 -2.94 -6.81 -0.78
CA GLY A 47 -2.73 -5.48 -0.21
C GLY A 47 -1.88 -5.51 1.07
N GLY A 48 -2.11 -6.48 1.94
CA GLY A 48 -1.29 -6.68 3.14
C GLY A 48 0.15 -7.06 2.79
N ALA A 49 0.34 -7.92 1.78
CA ALA A 49 1.66 -8.25 1.28
C ALA A 49 2.36 -7.03 0.66
N ALA A 50 1.67 -6.25 -0.18
CA ALA A 50 2.21 -5.03 -0.77
C ALA A 50 2.63 -4.01 0.30
N MET A 51 1.80 -3.84 1.33
CA MET A 51 2.10 -2.98 2.48
C MET A 51 3.33 -3.46 3.24
N GLY A 52 3.37 -4.75 3.63
CA GLY A 52 4.48 -5.32 4.40
C GLY A 52 5.80 -5.30 3.63
N ILE A 53 5.80 -5.68 2.34
CA ILE A 53 6.97 -5.61 1.47
C ILE A 53 7.43 -4.17 1.28
N GLY A 54 6.50 -3.22 1.10
CA GLY A 54 6.84 -1.81 0.96
C GLY A 54 7.50 -1.23 2.21
N ILE A 55 6.99 -1.53 3.40
CA ILE A 55 7.58 -1.11 4.68
C ILE A 55 8.98 -1.74 4.85
N TRP A 56 9.12 -3.02 4.55
CA TRP A 56 10.39 -3.75 4.59
C TRP A 56 11.40 -3.18 3.57
N SER A 57 10.96 -2.89 2.35
CA SER A 57 11.82 -2.32 1.30
C SER A 57 12.28 -0.91 1.65
N MET A 58 11.38 -0.07 2.17
CA MET A 58 11.74 1.25 2.68
C MET A 58 12.83 1.14 3.76
N HIS A 59 12.67 0.22 4.72
CA HIS A 59 13.64 0.00 5.79
C HIS A 59 15.03 -0.36 5.25
N PHE A 60 15.13 -1.34 4.35
CA PHE A 60 16.43 -1.77 3.81
C PHE A 60 17.06 -0.74 2.89
N ILE A 61 16.28 -0.02 2.08
CA ILE A 61 16.80 1.08 1.27
C ILE A 61 17.28 2.22 2.18
N GLY A 62 16.54 2.53 3.25
CA GLY A 62 16.95 3.50 4.26
C GLY A 62 18.21 3.09 5.01
N MET A 63 18.39 1.78 5.33
CA MET A 63 19.63 1.27 5.87
C MET A 63 20.82 1.44 4.91
N MET A 64 20.59 1.18 3.62
CA MET A 64 21.63 1.33 2.58
C MET A 64 21.95 2.80 2.27
N ALA A 65 21.05 3.74 2.61
CA ALA A 65 21.35 5.16 2.55
C ALA A 65 22.40 5.61 3.56
N MET A 66 22.59 4.82 4.63
CA MET A 66 23.62 5.07 5.64
C MET A 66 24.98 4.52 5.16
N HIS A 67 25.88 5.42 4.78
CA HIS A 67 27.19 5.07 4.28
C HIS A 67 28.21 4.95 5.41
N PHE A 68 28.83 3.77 5.47
CA PHE A 68 30.03 3.49 6.24
C PHE A 68 31.23 3.43 5.26
N ASN A 69 32.43 3.72 5.76
CA ASN A 69 33.66 3.60 4.96
C ASN A 69 34.04 2.13 4.62
N MET A 70 33.08 1.22 4.72
CA MET A 70 33.24 -0.20 4.45
C MET A 70 31.93 -0.79 3.88
N PRO A 71 32.02 -1.82 2.98
CA PRO A 71 30.83 -2.43 2.38
C PRO A 71 30.09 -3.27 3.45
N MET A 72 28.86 -2.84 3.80
CA MET A 72 28.02 -3.55 4.74
C MET A 72 27.52 -4.89 4.19
N ARG A 73 27.32 -5.85 5.08
CA ARG A 73 26.80 -7.19 4.80
C ARG A 73 25.64 -7.51 5.73
N TYR A 74 24.71 -8.32 5.24
CA TYR A 74 23.47 -8.67 5.94
C TYR A 74 23.35 -10.19 6.08
N ASN A 75 22.84 -10.64 7.20
CA ASN A 75 22.54 -12.04 7.43
C ASN A 75 21.22 -12.42 6.72
N PRO A 76 21.22 -13.43 5.83
CA PRO A 76 20.03 -13.83 5.09
C PRO A 76 18.86 -14.26 5.97
N SER A 77 19.11 -14.94 7.10
CA SER A 77 18.04 -15.44 7.98
C SER A 77 17.25 -14.30 8.63
N GLU A 78 17.92 -13.30 9.21
CA GLU A 78 17.26 -12.14 9.81
C GLU A 78 16.58 -11.28 8.76
N THR A 79 17.19 -11.16 7.56
CA THR A 79 16.59 -10.43 6.44
C THR A 79 15.30 -11.10 5.98
N VAL A 80 15.29 -12.43 5.80
CA VAL A 80 14.07 -13.18 5.42
C VAL A 80 13.05 -13.18 6.57
N PHE A 81 13.48 -13.36 7.81
CA PHE A 81 12.57 -13.31 8.95
C PHE A 81 11.88 -11.95 9.07
N SER A 82 12.61 -10.85 8.88
CA SER A 82 12.05 -9.50 8.95
C SER A 82 10.97 -9.23 7.89
N ILE A 83 11.14 -9.70 6.63
CA ILE A 83 10.09 -9.56 5.60
C ILE A 83 8.85 -10.40 5.92
N VAL A 84 9.04 -11.62 6.44
CA VAL A 84 7.92 -12.49 6.84
C VAL A 84 7.10 -11.84 7.94
N VAL A 85 7.75 -11.27 8.97
CA VAL A 85 7.08 -10.55 10.06
C VAL A 85 6.30 -9.34 9.53
N ALA A 86 6.90 -8.54 8.64
CA ALA A 86 6.24 -7.37 8.05
C ALA A 86 5.01 -7.76 7.23
N VAL A 87 5.12 -8.79 6.39
CA VAL A 87 4.02 -9.25 5.52
C VAL A 87 2.89 -9.86 6.32
N LEU A 88 3.18 -10.81 7.20
CA LEU A 88 2.15 -11.48 8.01
C LEU A 88 1.46 -10.50 8.94
N GLY A 89 2.22 -9.62 9.60
CA GLY A 89 1.65 -8.62 10.49
C GLY A 89 0.74 -7.62 9.76
N SER A 90 1.11 -7.19 8.56
CA SER A 90 0.27 -6.32 7.73
C SER A 90 -1.02 -7.01 7.29
N ILE A 91 -0.96 -8.29 6.85
CA ILE A 91 -2.13 -9.08 6.46
C ILE A 91 -3.07 -9.26 7.67
N ILE A 92 -2.54 -9.68 8.83
CA ILE A 92 -3.34 -9.95 10.02
C ILE A 92 -3.96 -8.65 10.57
N ALA A 93 -3.22 -7.53 10.55
CA ALA A 93 -3.72 -6.24 10.99
C ALA A 93 -4.89 -5.74 10.11
N LEU A 94 -4.74 -5.83 8.79
CA LEU A 94 -5.82 -5.51 7.86
C LEU A 94 -7.02 -6.44 8.06
N TRP A 95 -6.78 -7.74 8.19
CA TRP A 95 -7.86 -8.70 8.46
C TRP A 95 -8.59 -8.36 9.77
N ALA A 96 -7.88 -8.04 10.85
CA ALA A 96 -8.49 -7.68 12.13
C ALA A 96 -9.45 -6.48 12.02
N VAL A 97 -9.09 -5.48 11.20
CA VAL A 97 -9.90 -4.27 11.02
C VAL A 97 -11.07 -4.50 10.04
N PHE A 98 -10.83 -5.25 8.95
CA PHE A 98 -11.79 -5.37 7.84
C PHE A 98 -12.65 -6.65 7.84
N ARG A 99 -12.40 -7.61 8.77
CA ARG A 99 -13.24 -8.82 8.89
C ARG A 99 -14.71 -8.53 9.22
N HIS A 100 -14.99 -7.37 9.83
CA HIS A 100 -16.34 -6.90 10.11
C HIS A 100 -16.57 -5.56 9.42
N ASN A 101 -17.76 -5.39 8.83
CA ASN A 101 -18.11 -4.14 8.11
C ASN A 101 -18.29 -2.91 9.02
N GLN A 102 -18.27 -3.09 10.34
CA GLN A 102 -18.44 -2.03 11.31
C GLN A 102 -17.11 -1.61 11.93
N PHE A 103 -16.90 -0.31 12.03
CA PHE A 103 -15.76 0.25 12.76
C PHE A 103 -15.97 0.03 14.26
N THR A 104 -15.02 -0.67 14.88
CA THR A 104 -14.97 -0.79 16.34
C THR A 104 -13.59 -0.34 16.83
N LEU A 105 -13.57 0.39 17.93
CA LEU A 105 -12.31 0.83 18.53
C LEU A 105 -11.43 -0.38 18.92
N THR A 106 -12.05 -1.47 19.37
CA THR A 106 -11.33 -2.71 19.72
C THR A 106 -10.58 -3.28 18.53
N ASN A 107 -11.23 -3.39 17.35
CA ASN A 107 -10.58 -3.88 16.15
C ASN A 107 -9.45 -2.95 15.66
N LEU A 108 -9.65 -1.64 15.77
CA LEU A 108 -8.60 -0.66 15.48
C LEU A 108 -7.41 -0.83 16.42
N LEU A 109 -7.63 -0.92 17.72
CA LEU A 109 -6.56 -1.08 18.72
C LEU A 109 -5.79 -2.40 18.50
N LEU A 110 -6.51 -3.52 18.33
CA LEU A 110 -5.89 -4.81 18.04
C LEU A 110 -5.08 -4.78 16.75
N GLY A 111 -5.64 -4.26 15.66
CA GLY A 111 -4.92 -4.12 14.39
C GLY A 111 -3.70 -3.22 14.52
N SER A 112 -3.80 -2.12 15.28
CA SER A 112 -2.69 -1.17 15.51
C SER A 112 -1.56 -1.78 16.32
N ILE A 113 -1.90 -2.58 17.35
CA ILE A 113 -0.91 -3.31 18.15
C ILE A 113 -0.20 -4.34 17.25
N ILE A 114 -0.92 -5.12 16.46
CA ILE A 114 -0.34 -6.12 15.57
C ILE A 114 0.58 -5.47 14.54
N LEU A 115 0.09 -4.43 13.85
CA LEU A 115 0.89 -3.74 12.83
C LEU A 115 2.09 -3.03 13.43
N GLY A 116 1.91 -2.28 14.53
CA GLY A 116 2.98 -1.57 15.21
C GLY A 116 4.07 -2.51 15.73
N THR A 117 3.68 -3.63 16.35
CA THR A 117 4.62 -4.67 16.78
C THR A 117 5.37 -5.27 15.59
N SER A 118 4.69 -5.52 14.47
CA SER A 118 5.32 -6.06 13.27
C SER A 118 6.33 -5.09 12.66
N VAL A 119 6.00 -3.79 12.61
CA VAL A 119 6.91 -2.75 12.10
C VAL A 119 8.15 -2.62 13.00
N VAL A 120 7.96 -2.59 14.32
CA VAL A 120 9.06 -2.57 15.30
C VAL A 120 9.92 -3.82 15.19
N ALA A 121 9.30 -4.99 15.20
CA ALA A 121 10.03 -6.27 15.11
C ALA A 121 10.79 -6.37 13.77
N MET A 122 10.19 -5.99 12.66
CA MET A 122 10.85 -5.96 11.34
C MET A 122 12.05 -5.03 11.34
N HIS A 123 11.91 -3.80 11.85
CA HIS A 123 12.99 -2.81 11.87
C HIS A 123 14.18 -3.29 12.71
N TYR A 124 13.94 -3.68 13.96
CA TYR A 124 15.03 -4.08 14.85
C TYR A 124 15.65 -5.44 14.51
N THR A 125 14.87 -6.38 13.93
CA THR A 125 15.42 -7.62 13.38
C THR A 125 16.25 -7.34 12.13
N GLY A 126 15.80 -6.43 11.24
CA GLY A 126 16.58 -6.00 10.07
C GLY A 126 17.92 -5.38 10.48
N MET A 127 17.93 -4.55 11.51
CA MET A 127 19.16 -3.99 12.09
C MET A 127 20.07 -5.06 12.74
N ALA A 128 19.48 -6.02 13.47
CA ALA A 128 20.22 -7.15 14.04
C ALA A 128 20.84 -8.06 12.96
N GLY A 129 20.31 -8.03 11.74
CA GLY A 129 20.85 -8.73 10.58
C GLY A 129 22.16 -8.15 10.03
N LEU A 130 22.65 -7.01 10.51
CA LEU A 130 23.96 -6.48 10.14
C LEU A 130 25.09 -7.41 10.61
N ARG A 131 25.95 -7.81 9.68
CA ARG A 131 27.09 -8.70 9.95
C ARG A 131 28.30 -7.89 10.44
N ILE A 132 28.28 -7.55 11.70
CA ILE A 132 29.33 -6.77 12.38
C ILE A 132 29.87 -7.54 13.57
N ASN A 133 31.14 -7.28 13.94
CA ASN A 133 31.83 -7.97 15.03
C ASN A 133 31.49 -7.44 16.43
N GLN A 134 30.77 -6.31 16.48
CA GLN A 134 30.40 -5.67 17.76
C GLN A 134 28.88 -5.42 17.80
N PRO A 135 28.27 -5.46 19.00
CA PRO A 135 26.85 -5.17 19.15
C PRO A 135 26.56 -3.69 18.88
N ILE A 136 25.38 -3.42 18.31
CA ILE A 136 24.87 -2.05 18.17
C ILE A 136 24.56 -1.51 19.57
N ILE A 137 25.05 -0.32 19.86
CA ILE A 137 24.75 0.39 21.11
C ILE A 137 23.48 1.21 20.90
N TRP A 138 22.44 0.89 21.67
CA TRP A 138 21.13 1.52 21.53
C TRP A 138 20.91 2.65 22.53
N HIS A 139 20.62 3.85 22.04
CA HIS A 139 20.14 4.95 22.86
C HIS A 139 18.65 4.78 23.18
N LYS A 140 18.31 4.61 24.47
CA LYS A 140 16.95 4.26 24.93
C LYS A 140 15.89 5.27 24.50
N THR A 141 16.17 6.58 24.58
CA THR A 141 15.18 7.63 24.27
C THR A 141 14.71 7.57 22.81
N PRO A 142 15.58 7.59 21.77
CA PRO A 142 15.10 7.47 20.39
C PRO A 142 14.47 6.09 20.09
N VAL A 143 14.90 5.00 20.75
CA VAL A 143 14.22 3.70 20.62
C VAL A 143 12.76 3.82 21.08
N ILE A 144 12.52 4.38 22.27
CA ILE A 144 11.15 4.56 22.77
C ILE A 144 10.34 5.45 21.85
N ILE A 145 10.92 6.56 21.35
CA ILE A 145 10.24 7.47 20.41
C ILE A 145 9.88 6.71 19.12
N SER A 146 10.78 5.93 18.54
CA SER A 146 10.50 5.14 17.33
C SER A 146 9.37 4.13 17.53
N ILE A 147 9.32 3.48 18.69
CA ILE A 147 8.23 2.56 19.06
C ILE A 147 6.90 3.31 19.17
N VAL A 148 6.87 4.46 19.85
CA VAL A 148 5.65 5.30 19.97
C VAL A 148 5.17 5.74 18.58
N ILE A 149 6.08 6.17 17.70
CA ILE A 149 5.75 6.52 16.31
C ILE A 149 5.16 5.30 15.58
N ALA A 150 5.74 4.10 15.74
CA ALA A 150 5.25 2.88 15.07
C ALA A 150 3.78 2.59 15.43
N TYR A 151 3.43 2.59 16.71
CA TYR A 151 2.06 2.31 17.15
C TYR A 151 1.09 3.42 16.75
N SER A 152 1.48 4.68 16.91
CA SER A 152 0.67 5.83 16.53
C SER A 152 0.42 5.87 15.02
N ALA A 153 1.48 5.68 14.22
CA ALA A 153 1.37 5.61 12.77
C ALA A 153 0.48 4.43 12.32
N SER A 154 0.61 3.26 12.96
CA SER A 154 -0.22 2.10 12.67
C SER A 154 -1.71 2.36 12.98
N ALA A 155 -2.02 3.04 14.08
CA ALA A 155 -3.38 3.40 14.44
C ALA A 155 -3.97 4.39 13.42
N VAL A 156 -3.23 5.44 13.07
CA VAL A 156 -3.64 6.42 12.06
C VAL A 156 -3.81 5.78 10.69
N ALA A 157 -2.87 4.90 10.28
CA ALA A 157 -2.92 4.21 9.01
C ALA A 157 -4.17 3.33 8.86
N LEU A 158 -4.48 2.51 9.87
CA LEU A 158 -5.66 1.64 9.85
C LEU A 158 -6.97 2.42 9.97
N TRP A 159 -6.98 3.51 10.74
CA TRP A 159 -8.12 4.42 10.80
C TRP A 159 -8.38 5.11 9.45
N LEU A 160 -7.33 5.65 8.80
CA LEU A 160 -7.44 6.24 7.45
C LEU A 160 -7.87 5.21 6.42
N ALA A 161 -7.32 4.01 6.46
CA ALA A 161 -7.71 2.90 5.58
C ALA A 161 -9.20 2.59 5.73
N PHE A 162 -9.72 2.52 6.96
CA PHE A 162 -11.15 2.32 7.19
C PHE A 162 -11.99 3.52 6.74
N ARG A 163 -11.55 4.74 7.05
CA ARG A 163 -12.28 5.98 6.72
C ARG A 163 -12.37 6.24 5.21
N LEU A 164 -11.32 5.87 4.47
CA LEU A 164 -11.20 6.09 3.02
C LEU A 164 -11.52 4.85 2.18
N ARG A 165 -12.18 3.84 2.77
CA ARG A 165 -12.51 2.58 2.09
C ARG A 165 -13.56 2.72 0.99
N ASN A 166 -14.47 3.69 1.10
CA ASN A 166 -15.53 3.93 0.13
C ASN A 166 -15.00 4.73 -1.07
N ASN A 167 -15.60 4.50 -2.24
CA ASN A 167 -15.23 5.16 -3.49
C ASN A 167 -16.13 6.39 -3.75
N ASP A 168 -16.07 7.38 -2.84
CA ASP A 168 -16.79 8.64 -2.96
C ASP A 168 -16.07 9.63 -3.89
N ALA A 169 -16.76 10.69 -4.32
CA ALA A 169 -16.14 11.78 -5.08
C ALA A 169 -14.96 12.40 -4.30
N GLY A 170 -13.82 12.55 -4.97
CA GLY A 170 -12.59 13.12 -4.39
C GLY A 170 -11.82 12.19 -3.44
N VAL A 171 -12.21 10.92 -3.28
CA VAL A 171 -11.51 9.97 -2.41
C VAL A 171 -10.07 9.73 -2.86
N LEU A 172 -9.78 9.80 -4.15
CA LEU A 172 -8.43 9.60 -4.69
C LEU A 172 -7.45 10.64 -4.14
N ASN A 173 -7.83 11.93 -4.12
CA ASN A 173 -7.01 12.99 -3.55
C ASN A 173 -6.81 12.80 -2.04
N ARG A 174 -7.86 12.38 -1.32
CA ARG A 174 -7.76 12.08 0.11
C ARG A 174 -6.84 10.90 0.40
N ARG A 175 -6.90 9.82 -0.42
CA ARG A 175 -5.96 8.69 -0.33
C ARG A 175 -4.53 9.11 -0.64
N PHE A 176 -4.33 9.99 -1.62
CA PHE A 176 -3.01 10.51 -1.95
C PHE A 176 -2.40 11.27 -0.76
N ILE A 177 -3.13 12.21 -0.16
CA ILE A 177 -2.68 12.95 1.02
C ILE A 177 -2.46 12.02 2.21
N ALA A 178 -3.38 11.08 2.46
CA ALA A 178 -3.24 10.08 3.51
C ALA A 178 -1.99 9.22 3.33
N ALA A 179 -1.69 8.81 2.10
CA ALA A 179 -0.50 8.03 1.78
C ALA A 179 0.79 8.82 2.02
N LEU A 180 0.80 10.14 1.74
CA LEU A 180 1.94 11.00 2.08
C LEU A 180 2.18 11.04 3.59
N VAL A 181 1.12 11.25 4.39
CA VAL A 181 1.21 11.26 5.85
C VAL A 181 1.67 9.91 6.39
N MET A 182 1.10 8.80 5.89
CA MET A 182 1.49 7.45 6.29
C MET A 182 2.94 7.15 5.91
N GLY A 183 3.35 7.47 4.69
CA GLY A 183 4.72 7.27 4.23
C GLY A 183 5.73 8.07 5.05
N ALA A 184 5.41 9.33 5.37
CA ALA A 184 6.22 10.17 6.25
C ALA A 184 6.32 9.60 7.67
N ALA A 185 5.24 9.06 8.22
CA ALA A 185 5.23 8.45 9.55
C ALA A 185 6.07 7.16 9.60
N ILE A 186 5.98 6.31 8.55
CA ILE A 186 6.81 5.09 8.43
C ILE A 186 8.30 5.47 8.33
N ALA A 187 8.64 6.44 7.48
CA ALA A 187 10.00 6.95 7.36
C ALA A 187 10.49 7.60 8.67
N GLY A 188 9.64 8.37 9.34
CA GLY A 188 9.93 8.98 10.64
C GLY A 188 10.28 7.95 11.70
N MET A 189 9.51 6.86 11.78
CA MET A 189 9.82 5.72 12.67
C MET A 189 11.20 5.11 12.35
N HIS A 190 11.43 4.80 11.06
CA HIS A 190 12.66 4.17 10.61
C HIS A 190 13.89 5.03 10.92
N TYR A 191 13.89 6.30 10.50
CA TYR A 191 15.05 7.19 10.71
C TYR A 191 15.25 7.55 12.18
N THR A 192 14.20 7.61 12.99
CA THR A 192 14.34 7.74 14.46
C THR A 192 14.99 6.49 15.06
N GLY A 193 14.59 5.29 14.60
CA GLY A 193 15.22 4.03 14.99
C GLY A 193 16.67 3.93 14.54
N MET A 194 17.00 4.40 13.33
CA MET A 194 18.38 4.49 12.85
C MET A 194 19.23 5.46 13.69
N TYR A 195 18.66 6.61 14.07
CA TYR A 195 19.32 7.57 14.94
C TYR A 195 19.60 7.00 16.36
N ALA A 196 18.82 6.02 16.79
CA ALA A 196 19.06 5.33 18.06
C ALA A 196 20.27 4.41 18.04
N ALA A 197 20.72 3.97 16.85
CA ALA A 197 21.82 3.01 16.69
C ALA A 197 23.17 3.73 16.65
N HIS A 198 24.06 3.39 17.57
CA HIS A 198 25.43 3.86 17.60
C HIS A 198 26.40 2.72 17.32
N PHE A 199 27.37 3.01 16.46
CA PHE A 199 28.39 2.06 16.02
C PHE A 199 29.76 2.47 16.58
N ASP A 200 30.50 1.48 17.08
CA ASP A 200 31.85 1.69 17.57
C ASP A 200 32.81 1.98 16.40
N THR A 201 33.82 2.82 16.64
CA THR A 201 34.85 3.14 15.63
C THR A 201 35.74 1.96 15.26
N THR A 202 35.78 0.92 16.12
CA THR A 202 36.53 -0.33 15.91
C THR A 202 35.67 -1.41 15.22
N MET A 203 34.41 -1.08 14.82
CA MET A 203 33.54 -2.01 14.15
C MET A 203 34.15 -2.52 12.84
N GLN A 204 34.06 -3.85 12.65
CA GLN A 204 34.47 -4.53 11.43
C GLN A 204 33.29 -5.32 10.86
N VAL A 205 33.19 -5.36 9.54
CA VAL A 205 32.19 -6.16 8.84
C VAL A 205 32.68 -7.61 8.73
N LEU A 206 31.86 -8.55 9.20
CA LEU A 206 32.15 -9.98 9.14
C LEU A 206 31.97 -10.53 7.72
N PRO A 207 32.81 -11.46 7.24
CA PRO A 207 32.71 -12.06 5.92
C PRO A 207 31.43 -12.90 5.77
N GLY A 208 31.01 -13.15 4.51
CA GLY A 208 29.83 -13.94 4.17
C GLY A 208 28.54 -13.09 4.15
N GLY A 209 27.38 -13.73 3.99
CA GLY A 209 26.07 -13.07 3.87
C GLY A 209 25.83 -12.33 2.57
N LEU A 210 24.77 -11.51 2.55
CA LEU A 210 24.38 -10.70 1.41
C LEU A 210 25.12 -9.36 1.44
N GLY A 211 25.83 -9.02 0.37
CA GLY A 211 26.40 -7.68 0.20
C GLY A 211 25.31 -6.65 -0.08
N SER A 212 25.51 -5.41 0.36
CA SER A 212 24.54 -4.30 0.19
C SER A 212 24.09 -4.14 -1.26
N GLN A 213 24.98 -4.18 -2.23
CA GLN A 213 24.62 -4.03 -3.64
C GLN A 213 23.68 -5.13 -4.16
N ARG A 214 23.90 -6.41 -3.81
CA ARG A 214 22.98 -7.50 -4.17
C ARG A 214 21.64 -7.35 -3.48
N LEU A 215 21.65 -6.99 -2.20
CA LEU A 215 20.43 -6.76 -1.44
C LEU A 215 19.63 -5.59 -2.02
N THR A 216 20.28 -4.49 -2.43
CA THR A 216 19.63 -3.36 -3.10
C THR A 216 18.87 -3.83 -4.35
N ILE A 217 19.54 -4.58 -5.23
CA ILE A 217 18.92 -5.08 -6.47
C ILE A 217 17.70 -5.95 -6.14
N TRP A 218 17.83 -6.89 -5.20
CA TRP A 218 16.72 -7.76 -4.78
C TRP A 218 15.56 -6.98 -4.16
N VAL A 219 15.84 -6.02 -3.29
CA VAL A 219 14.82 -5.18 -2.65
C VAL A 219 14.06 -4.37 -3.69
N PHE A 220 14.76 -3.70 -4.62
CA PHE A 220 14.11 -2.95 -5.69
C PHE A 220 13.29 -3.84 -6.62
N MET A 221 13.82 -5.00 -7.03
CA MET A 221 13.11 -5.94 -7.90
C MET A 221 11.84 -6.48 -7.23
N PHE A 222 11.93 -6.95 -5.98
CA PHE A 222 10.75 -7.43 -5.24
C PHE A 222 9.71 -6.32 -5.06
N THR A 223 10.15 -5.11 -4.69
CA THR A 223 9.26 -3.96 -4.53
C THR A 223 8.53 -3.64 -5.83
N LEU A 224 9.28 -3.56 -6.94
CA LEU A 224 8.72 -3.25 -8.25
C LEU A 224 7.69 -4.30 -8.69
N VAL A 225 8.02 -5.59 -8.53
CA VAL A 225 7.12 -6.70 -8.90
C VAL A 225 5.84 -6.68 -8.05
N ILE A 226 5.95 -6.57 -6.73
CA ILE A 226 4.78 -6.64 -5.83
C ILE A 226 3.91 -5.39 -5.92
N LEU A 227 4.50 -4.20 -5.84
CA LEU A 227 3.74 -2.95 -5.97
C LEU A 227 3.19 -2.79 -7.39
N GLY A 228 4.00 -3.12 -8.41
CA GLY A 228 3.58 -3.09 -9.81
C GLY A 228 2.44 -4.05 -10.10
N SER A 229 2.51 -5.31 -9.63
CA SER A 229 1.44 -6.30 -9.82
C SER A 229 0.15 -5.89 -9.10
N ASN A 230 0.26 -5.29 -7.91
CA ASN A 230 -0.90 -4.80 -7.16
C ASN A 230 -1.58 -3.63 -7.89
N LEU A 231 -0.82 -2.64 -8.34
CA LEU A 231 -1.33 -1.51 -9.13
C LEU A 231 -1.89 -1.96 -10.48
N PHE A 232 -1.24 -2.91 -11.15
CA PHE A 232 -1.72 -3.47 -12.41
C PHE A 232 -3.04 -4.21 -12.24
N GLY A 233 -3.16 -5.05 -11.21
CA GLY A 233 -4.43 -5.71 -10.85
C GLY A 233 -5.54 -4.70 -10.56
N ALA A 234 -5.21 -3.61 -9.86
CA ALA A 234 -6.10 -2.52 -9.59
C ALA A 234 -6.56 -1.81 -10.88
N MET A 235 -5.65 -1.58 -11.82
CA MET A 235 -5.95 -0.97 -13.11
C MET A 235 -6.89 -1.84 -13.95
N ILE A 236 -6.60 -3.15 -14.05
CA ILE A 236 -7.47 -4.10 -14.77
C ILE A 236 -8.89 -4.09 -14.19
N GLU A 237 -9.01 -4.17 -12.85
CA GLU A 237 -10.34 -4.16 -12.23
C GLU A 237 -11.09 -2.85 -12.48
N SER A 238 -10.41 -1.71 -12.45
CA SER A 238 -10.98 -0.42 -12.77
C SER A 238 -11.51 -0.38 -14.19
N GLN A 239 -10.74 -0.87 -15.18
CA GLN A 239 -11.15 -0.96 -16.58
C GLN A 239 -12.37 -1.87 -16.77
N LEU A 240 -12.38 -3.03 -16.12
CA LEU A 240 -13.52 -3.94 -16.15
C LEU A 240 -14.79 -3.31 -15.55
N ARG A 241 -14.63 -2.53 -14.46
CA ARG A 241 -15.74 -1.81 -13.82
C ARG A 241 -16.32 -0.74 -14.77
N VAL A 242 -15.46 0.07 -15.38
CA VAL A 242 -15.87 1.09 -16.35
C VAL A 242 -16.60 0.47 -17.55
N SER A 243 -16.07 -0.61 -18.12
CA SER A 243 -16.68 -1.34 -19.23
C SER A 243 -18.07 -1.88 -18.87
N ARG A 244 -18.23 -2.47 -17.67
CA ARG A 244 -19.54 -2.95 -17.21
C ARG A 244 -20.54 -1.82 -17.00
N MET A 245 -20.11 -0.69 -16.45
CA MET A 245 -20.96 0.49 -16.28
C MET A 245 -21.40 1.06 -17.62
N ALA A 246 -20.49 1.16 -18.60
CA ALA A 246 -20.78 1.62 -19.94
C ALA A 246 -21.81 0.70 -20.64
N SER A 247 -21.65 -0.63 -20.54
CA SER A 247 -22.61 -1.59 -21.10
C SER A 247 -23.98 -1.47 -20.44
N LYS A 248 -24.03 -1.35 -19.09
CA LYS A 248 -25.30 -1.19 -18.37
C LYS A 248 -26.00 0.12 -18.73
N LEU A 249 -25.25 1.21 -18.85
CA LEU A 249 -25.80 2.52 -19.28
C LEU A 249 -26.36 2.44 -20.67
N LYS A 250 -25.64 1.79 -21.61
CA LYS A 250 -26.14 1.58 -22.98
C LYS A 250 -27.44 0.80 -22.99
N GLN A 251 -27.52 -0.31 -22.25
CA GLN A 251 -28.75 -1.11 -22.15
C GLN A 251 -29.91 -0.30 -21.57
N THR A 252 -29.70 0.41 -20.45
CA THR A 252 -30.75 1.24 -19.85
C THR A 252 -31.22 2.36 -20.81
N ASN A 253 -30.27 2.96 -21.55
CA ASN A 253 -30.63 4.00 -22.53
C ASN A 253 -31.44 3.41 -23.68
N GLU A 254 -31.15 2.20 -24.15
CA GLU A 254 -31.94 1.49 -25.18
C GLU A 254 -33.37 1.16 -24.65
N GLU A 255 -33.48 0.67 -23.40
CA GLU A 255 -34.76 0.42 -22.74
C GLU A 255 -35.61 1.71 -22.62
N LEU A 256 -34.99 2.81 -22.16
CA LEU A 256 -35.64 4.11 -22.08
C LEU A 256 -36.09 4.62 -23.45
N ARG A 257 -35.27 4.42 -24.47
CA ARG A 257 -35.60 4.80 -25.86
C ARG A 257 -36.79 3.99 -26.41
N GLN A 258 -36.81 2.68 -26.13
CA GLN A 258 -37.97 1.84 -26.50
C GLN A 258 -39.23 2.32 -25.77
N MET A 259 -39.19 2.56 -24.46
CA MET A 259 -40.36 3.07 -23.73
C MET A 259 -40.81 4.46 -24.20
N ALA A 260 -39.89 5.31 -24.65
CA ALA A 260 -40.20 6.65 -25.13
C ALA A 260 -40.79 6.67 -26.57
N LEU A 261 -40.46 5.66 -27.42
CA LEU A 261 -40.78 5.66 -28.85
C LEU A 261 -41.79 4.57 -29.25
N HIS A 262 -42.07 3.60 -28.37
CA HIS A 262 -43.00 2.50 -28.63
C HIS A 262 -44.12 2.45 -27.60
N ASP A 263 -45.28 1.96 -28.02
CA ASP A 263 -46.42 1.70 -27.14
C ASP A 263 -46.19 0.42 -26.34
N PRO A 264 -46.30 0.44 -24.99
CA PRO A 264 -45.95 -0.69 -24.15
C PRO A 264 -46.88 -1.92 -24.26
N LEU A 265 -48.08 -1.75 -24.84
CA LEU A 265 -49.06 -2.85 -25.00
C LEU A 265 -48.93 -3.56 -26.36
N THR A 266 -48.69 -2.79 -27.40
CA THR A 266 -48.64 -3.29 -28.78
C THR A 266 -47.22 -3.43 -29.34
N ASN A 267 -46.24 -2.83 -28.69
CA ASN A 267 -44.83 -2.70 -29.12
C ASN A 267 -44.69 -2.00 -30.51
N LEU A 268 -45.74 -1.32 -30.99
CA LEU A 268 -45.69 -0.52 -32.18
C LEU A 268 -45.11 0.88 -31.89
N ALA A 269 -44.66 1.56 -32.97
CA ALA A 269 -44.26 2.96 -32.89
C ALA A 269 -45.38 3.80 -32.27
N ASN A 270 -45.04 4.54 -31.24
CA ASN A 270 -45.97 5.49 -30.65
C ASN A 270 -46.13 6.75 -31.55
N ARG A 271 -47.02 7.63 -31.15
CA ARG A 271 -47.31 8.86 -31.95
C ARG A 271 -46.04 9.70 -32.16
N THR A 272 -45.15 9.80 -31.19
CA THR A 272 -43.91 10.58 -31.29
C THR A 272 -42.99 10.03 -32.38
N LEU A 273 -42.74 8.73 -32.38
CA LEU A 273 -41.89 8.09 -33.40
C LEU A 273 -42.52 8.15 -34.79
N PHE A 274 -43.87 8.04 -34.86
CA PHE A 274 -44.59 8.16 -36.12
C PHE A 274 -44.48 9.57 -36.72
N GLU A 275 -44.70 10.61 -35.93
CA GLU A 275 -44.60 12.01 -36.35
C GLU A 275 -43.14 12.36 -36.76
N ASP A 276 -42.13 11.92 -36.03
CA ASP A 276 -40.73 12.12 -36.42
C ASP A 276 -40.39 11.48 -37.75
N LYS A 277 -40.80 10.23 -37.96
CA LYS A 277 -40.58 9.52 -39.24
C LYS A 277 -41.30 10.16 -40.40
N LEU A 278 -42.55 10.58 -40.18
CA LEU A 278 -43.33 11.27 -41.21
C LEU A 278 -42.67 12.58 -41.65
N ASN A 279 -42.20 13.39 -40.69
CA ASN A 279 -41.50 14.63 -40.98
C ASN A 279 -40.19 14.39 -41.77
N ASP A 280 -39.42 13.37 -41.38
CA ASP A 280 -38.22 12.95 -42.11
C ASP A 280 -38.53 12.60 -43.60
N TYR A 281 -39.59 11.84 -43.83
CA TYR A 281 -40.01 11.50 -45.20
C TYR A 281 -40.47 12.71 -46.01
N ILE A 282 -41.22 13.63 -45.41
CA ILE A 282 -41.65 14.88 -46.06
C ILE A 282 -40.46 15.76 -46.44
N GLN A 283 -39.43 15.84 -45.56
CA GLN A 283 -38.24 16.64 -45.88
C GLN A 283 -37.38 16.04 -46.99
N ARG A 284 -37.31 14.71 -47.10
CA ARG A 284 -36.57 14.03 -48.17
C ARG A 284 -37.29 14.04 -49.52
N ALA A 285 -38.58 14.34 -49.55
CA ALA A 285 -39.40 14.43 -50.76
C ALA A 285 -39.45 15.84 -51.35
N LYS A 286 -38.90 16.83 -50.68
CA LYS A 286 -38.70 18.20 -51.16
C LYS A 286 -37.29 18.36 -51.74
#